data_265e5d9fbf4465dec2a85d2eb734cf97
#
_entry.id   265e5d9fbf4465dec2a85d2eb734cf97
#
_cell.length_a   1.000
_cell.length_b   1.000
_cell.length_c   1.000
_cell.angle_alpha   90.00
_cell.angle_beta   90.00
_cell.angle_gamma   90.00
#
_symmetry.space_group_name_H-M   'P 1'
#
loop_
_entity.id
_entity.type
_entity.pdbx_description
1 polymer ?
#
loop_
_entity_poly.entity_id
_entity_poly.type
_entity_poly.pdbx_seq_one_letter_code
_entity_poly.pdbx_strand_id
1 'polypeptide(L)'
;EVVVVEGVGGWKVPLGQGLFIEDLALFLKLPVVLVVGIKLGCINHAILAAQSIVNSGVPFAGWVANQTALDLYAADDVVSFLGESIEAPLLFRTKWGVPLEQSYAKASFCIENLYRGITTL
;
A
#
# COMPACT_ATOMS: atom_id res chain seq x y z
N GLU A 1 -20.11 -0.13 -8.79
CA GLU A 1 -19.08 -1.13 -9.12
C GLU A 1 -17.72 -0.54 -8.79
N VAL A 2 -16.87 -1.28 -8.08
CA VAL A 2 -15.50 -0.89 -7.74
C VAL A 2 -14.55 -1.80 -8.51
N VAL A 3 -13.55 -1.23 -9.17
CA VAL A 3 -12.49 -1.96 -9.86
C VAL A 3 -11.19 -1.79 -9.10
N VAL A 4 -10.54 -2.91 -8.76
CA VAL A 4 -9.22 -2.95 -8.16
C VAL A 4 -8.24 -3.51 -9.18
N VAL A 5 -7.15 -2.79 -9.42
CA VAL A 5 -6.06 -3.25 -10.28
C VAL A 5 -4.88 -3.62 -9.40
N GLU A 6 -4.43 -4.87 -9.46
CA GLU A 6 -3.29 -5.36 -8.72
C GLU A 6 -2.09 -5.56 -9.64
N GLY A 7 -0.94 -5.04 -9.21
CA GLY A 7 0.35 -5.29 -9.85
C GLY A 7 1.10 -6.44 -9.17
N VAL A 8 1.98 -7.10 -9.88
CA VAL A 8 2.83 -8.18 -9.37
C VAL A 8 4.23 -7.67 -9.03
N GLY A 9 4.70 -7.93 -7.83
CA GLY A 9 6.08 -7.74 -7.39
C GLY A 9 6.36 -6.38 -6.78
N GLY A 10 6.07 -5.26 -7.44
CA GLY A 10 6.35 -3.93 -6.89
C GLY A 10 6.23 -2.80 -7.90
N TRP A 11 6.58 -1.58 -7.48
CA TRP A 11 6.35 -0.36 -8.25
C TRP A 11 7.20 -0.25 -9.53
N LYS A 12 8.47 -0.60 -9.43
CA LYS A 12 9.42 -0.56 -10.57
C LYS A 12 9.60 -1.93 -11.25
N VAL A 13 8.55 -2.75 -11.29
CA VAL A 13 8.58 -4.02 -12.03
C VAL A 13 8.40 -3.77 -13.52
N PRO A 14 9.31 -4.29 -14.39
CA PRO A 14 9.23 -4.08 -15.81
C PRO A 14 8.06 -4.85 -16.44
N LEU A 15 7.34 -4.17 -17.32
CA LEU A 15 6.26 -4.75 -18.14
C LEU A 15 6.74 -5.08 -19.57
N GLY A 16 7.98 -4.74 -19.91
CA GLY A 16 8.54 -4.84 -21.24
C GLY A 16 8.55 -3.51 -21.98
N GLN A 17 9.33 -3.45 -23.07
CA GLN A 17 9.46 -2.25 -23.93
C GLN A 17 9.83 -0.96 -23.17
N GLY A 18 10.57 -1.09 -22.06
CA GLY A 18 10.96 0.05 -21.21
C GLY A 18 9.87 0.56 -20.27
N LEU A 19 8.70 -0.08 -20.25
CA LEU A 19 7.59 0.27 -19.35
C LEU A 19 7.65 -0.49 -18.01
N PHE A 20 7.14 0.14 -16.96
CA PHE A 20 7.05 -0.38 -15.60
C PHE A 20 5.60 -0.35 -15.09
N ILE A 21 5.33 -0.98 -13.95
CA ILE A 21 4.03 -0.89 -13.26
C ILE A 21 3.66 0.57 -12.98
N GLU A 22 4.63 1.42 -12.67
CA GLU A 22 4.46 2.87 -12.53
C GLU A 22 3.78 3.51 -13.75
N ASP A 23 4.25 3.16 -14.95
CA ASP A 23 3.68 3.71 -16.20
C ASP A 23 2.23 3.29 -16.39
N LEU A 24 1.90 2.06 -16.01
CA LEU A 24 0.51 1.58 -16.00
C LEU A 24 -0.37 2.38 -15.02
N ALA A 25 0.13 2.62 -13.82
CA ALA A 25 -0.60 3.40 -12.81
C ALA A 25 -0.84 4.85 -13.28
N LEU A 26 0.18 5.47 -13.89
CA LEU A 26 0.07 6.80 -14.51
C LEU A 26 -0.96 6.83 -15.65
N PHE A 27 -0.96 5.82 -16.49
CA PHE A 27 -1.91 5.69 -17.59
C PHE A 27 -3.35 5.55 -17.10
N LEU A 28 -3.57 4.71 -16.08
CA LEU A 28 -4.89 4.46 -15.51
C LEU A 28 -5.42 5.63 -14.67
N LYS A 29 -4.53 6.51 -14.19
CA LYS A 29 -4.87 7.66 -13.31
C LYS A 29 -5.64 7.26 -12.06
N LEU A 30 -5.37 6.06 -11.54
CA LEU A 30 -6.01 5.55 -10.33
C LEU A 30 -5.20 5.92 -9.09
N PRO A 31 -5.85 6.15 -7.94
CA PRO A 31 -5.17 6.27 -6.67
C PRO A 31 -4.43 4.97 -6.33
N VAL A 32 -3.20 5.12 -5.82
CA VAL A 32 -2.34 3.99 -5.47
C VAL A 32 -2.43 3.70 -3.98
N VAL A 33 -2.59 2.43 -3.64
CA VAL A 33 -2.44 1.90 -2.28
C VAL A 33 -1.20 1.00 -2.25
N LEU A 34 -0.22 1.35 -1.39
CA LEU A 34 0.98 0.53 -1.19
C LEU A 34 0.71 -0.56 -0.16
N VAL A 35 0.83 -1.82 -0.54
CA VAL A 35 0.75 -2.95 0.41
C VAL A 35 2.16 -3.36 0.83
N VAL A 36 2.46 -3.18 2.11
CA VAL A 36 3.77 -3.49 2.70
C VAL A 36 3.69 -4.81 3.44
N GLY A 37 4.38 -5.83 2.93
CA GLY A 37 4.57 -7.10 3.66
C GLY A 37 5.51 -6.89 4.85
N ILE A 38 4.99 -6.96 6.07
CA ILE A 38 5.76 -6.72 7.30
C ILE A 38 6.63 -7.94 7.60
N LYS A 39 7.89 -7.81 7.23
CA LYS A 39 8.93 -8.83 7.38
C LYS A 39 10.32 -8.17 7.46
N LEU A 40 11.34 -8.94 7.78
CA LEU A 40 12.72 -8.43 7.82
C LEU A 40 13.11 -7.79 6.46
N GLY A 41 13.66 -6.58 6.51
CA GLY A 41 14.05 -5.79 5.33
C GLY A 41 12.92 -4.94 4.72
N CYS A 42 11.69 -5.02 5.20
CA CYS A 42 10.56 -4.30 4.63
C CYS A 42 10.67 -2.78 4.76
N ILE A 43 11.35 -2.26 5.78
CA ILE A 43 11.50 -0.81 6.01
C ILE A 43 12.12 -0.13 4.79
N ASN A 44 13.28 -0.62 4.35
CA ASN A 44 13.97 -0.07 3.19
C ASN A 44 13.10 -0.13 1.93
N HIS A 45 12.48 -1.28 1.67
CA HIS A 45 11.65 -1.46 0.48
C HIS A 45 10.41 -0.59 0.50
N ALA A 46 9.75 -0.45 1.66
CA ALA A 46 8.56 0.37 1.81
C ALA A 46 8.85 1.86 1.59
N ILE A 47 9.93 2.36 2.19
CA ILE A 47 10.34 3.77 2.03
C ILE A 47 10.71 4.07 0.58
N LEU A 48 11.52 3.23 -0.06
CA LEU A 48 11.90 3.43 -1.46
C LEU A 48 10.69 3.37 -2.41
N ALA A 49 9.76 2.43 -2.18
CA ALA A 49 8.53 2.35 -2.96
C ALA A 49 7.64 3.58 -2.75
N ALA A 50 7.41 3.99 -1.50
CA ALA A 50 6.62 5.18 -1.17
C ALA A 50 7.19 6.45 -1.80
N GLN A 51 8.49 6.66 -1.69
CA GLN A 51 9.17 7.80 -2.31
C GLN A 51 9.04 7.78 -3.83
N SER A 52 9.17 6.61 -4.46
CA SER A 52 9.00 6.47 -5.90
C SER A 52 7.56 6.76 -6.34
N ILE A 53 6.55 6.32 -5.56
CA ILE A 53 5.13 6.62 -5.82
C ILE A 53 4.90 8.14 -5.73
N VAL A 54 5.36 8.79 -4.66
CA VAL A 54 5.23 10.24 -4.49
C VAL A 54 5.88 10.99 -5.65
N ASN A 55 7.10 10.61 -6.03
CA ASN A 55 7.86 11.26 -7.10
C ASN A 55 7.23 11.08 -8.49
N SER A 56 6.45 10.02 -8.71
CA SER A 56 5.75 9.81 -9.98
C SER A 56 4.57 10.75 -10.20
N GLY A 57 4.07 11.38 -9.13
CA GLY A 57 2.93 12.29 -9.20
C GLY A 57 1.56 11.61 -9.26
N VAL A 58 1.48 10.27 -9.13
CA VAL A 58 0.17 9.60 -8.97
C VAL A 58 -0.42 9.91 -7.60
N PRO A 59 -1.75 9.95 -7.46
CA PRO A 59 -2.38 10.08 -6.15
C PRO A 59 -2.00 8.91 -5.24
N PHE A 60 -1.29 9.19 -4.15
CA PHE A 60 -0.92 8.19 -3.16
C PHE A 60 -1.98 8.15 -2.06
N ALA A 61 -2.93 7.22 -2.17
CA ALA A 61 -4.10 7.16 -1.29
C ALA A 61 -3.78 6.69 0.13
N GLY A 62 -2.71 5.92 0.31
CA GLY A 62 -2.29 5.38 1.59
C GLY A 62 -1.55 4.06 1.47
N TRP A 63 -1.27 3.45 2.61
CA TRP A 63 -0.59 2.15 2.65
C TRP A 63 -1.25 1.18 3.63
N VAL A 64 -0.96 -0.09 3.45
CA VAL A 64 -1.46 -1.21 4.26
C VAL A 64 -0.27 -1.96 4.84
N ALA A 65 -0.30 -2.23 6.14
CA ALA A 65 0.66 -3.09 6.80
C ALA A 65 0.14 -4.54 6.81
N ASN A 66 0.68 -5.38 5.94
CA ASN A 66 0.29 -6.79 5.85
C ASN A 66 1.33 -7.68 6.53
N GLN A 67 1.03 -8.18 7.73
CA GLN A 67 1.90 -9.10 8.44
C GLN A 67 1.73 -10.51 7.87
N THR A 68 2.75 -10.99 7.14
CA THR A 68 2.72 -12.28 6.42
C THR A 68 3.31 -13.45 7.18
N ALA A 69 3.90 -13.22 8.35
CA ALA A 69 4.50 -14.25 9.20
C ALA A 69 4.41 -13.89 10.68
N LEU A 70 4.46 -14.92 11.53
CA LEU A 70 4.41 -14.77 12.99
C LEU A 70 5.73 -14.22 13.56
N ASP A 71 6.85 -14.54 12.93
CA ASP A 71 8.20 -14.49 13.53
C ASP A 71 8.89 -13.13 13.41
N LEU A 72 8.18 -12.05 13.13
CA LEU A 72 8.82 -10.74 13.16
C LEU A 72 8.80 -10.19 14.60
N TYR A 73 9.96 -10.28 15.27
CA TYR A 73 10.22 -9.53 16.48
C TYR A 73 10.06 -8.02 16.19
N ALA A 74 9.31 -7.32 17.05
CA ALA A 74 9.05 -5.88 16.93
C ALA A 74 8.21 -5.44 15.69
N ALA A 75 7.26 -6.27 15.22
CA ALA A 75 6.39 -5.90 14.12
C ALA A 75 5.60 -4.59 14.38
N ASP A 76 5.24 -4.34 15.63
CA ASP A 76 4.52 -3.11 16.03
C ASP A 76 5.43 -1.87 15.89
N ASP A 77 6.70 -1.96 16.29
CA ASP A 77 7.67 -0.88 16.15
C ASP A 77 7.98 -0.57 14.69
N VAL A 78 8.07 -1.61 13.85
CA VAL A 78 8.26 -1.46 12.40
C VAL A 78 7.08 -0.72 11.77
N VAL A 79 5.85 -1.07 12.12
CA VAL A 79 4.66 -0.39 11.60
C VAL A 79 4.58 1.05 12.09
N SER A 80 4.92 1.30 13.36
CA SER A 80 4.99 2.66 13.92
C SER A 80 6.00 3.52 13.17
N PHE A 81 7.22 3.00 13.00
CA PHE A 81 8.29 3.68 12.27
C PHE A 81 7.91 4.00 10.81
N LEU A 82 7.29 3.05 10.12
CA LEU A 82 6.82 3.28 8.74
C LEU A 82 5.69 4.31 8.70
N GLY A 83 4.81 4.34 9.72
CA GLY A 83 3.76 5.34 9.84
C GLY A 83 4.29 6.76 9.99
N GLU A 84 5.46 6.93 10.59
CA GLU A 84 6.15 8.23 10.71
C GLU A 84 6.96 8.58 9.45
N SER A 85 7.37 7.57 8.68
CA SER A 85 8.29 7.73 7.54
C SER A 85 7.59 7.85 6.18
N ILE A 86 6.38 7.30 6.04
CA ILE A 86 5.62 7.32 4.79
C ILE A 86 4.65 8.50 4.80
N GLU A 87 4.78 9.40 3.82
CA GLU A 87 3.93 10.59 3.66
C GLU A 87 2.52 10.26 3.12
N ALA A 88 1.91 9.19 3.65
CA ALA A 88 0.56 8.78 3.30
C ALA A 88 -0.06 8.02 4.49
N PRO A 89 -1.38 8.04 4.68
CA PRO A 89 -2.01 7.42 5.84
C PRO A 89 -1.88 5.89 5.84
N LEU A 90 -1.66 5.31 7.02
CA LEU A 90 -1.87 3.88 7.23
C LEU A 90 -3.39 3.62 7.20
N LEU A 91 -3.85 2.90 6.20
CA LEU A 91 -5.27 2.62 5.99
C LEU A 91 -5.76 1.53 6.95
N PHE A 92 -5.04 0.42 7.00
CA PHE A 92 -5.32 -0.66 7.96
C PHE A 92 -4.11 -1.59 8.10
N ARG A 93 -4.19 -2.49 9.06
CA ARG A 93 -3.19 -3.51 9.33
C ARG A 93 -3.84 -4.88 9.41
N THR A 94 -3.26 -5.87 8.77
CA THR A 94 -3.55 -7.28 9.02
C THR A 94 -2.51 -7.87 9.93
N LYS A 95 -2.91 -8.84 10.76
CA LYS A 95 -2.01 -9.60 11.64
C LYS A 95 -2.01 -11.07 11.22
N TRP A 96 -0.86 -11.72 11.31
CA TRP A 96 -0.76 -13.15 11.07
C TRP A 96 -1.67 -13.94 12.01
N GLY A 97 -2.39 -14.94 11.49
CA GLY A 97 -3.28 -15.79 12.26
C GLY A 97 -4.56 -15.16 12.77
N VAL A 98 -4.79 -13.87 12.49
CA VAL A 98 -6.05 -13.20 12.81
C VAL A 98 -6.99 -13.28 11.61
N PRO A 99 -8.23 -13.75 11.78
CA PRO A 99 -9.21 -13.78 10.69
C PRO A 99 -9.39 -12.41 10.05
N LEU A 100 -9.47 -12.39 8.72
CA LEU A 100 -9.63 -11.15 7.95
C LEU A 100 -10.88 -10.37 8.35
N GLU A 101 -11.96 -11.04 8.76
CA GLU A 101 -13.21 -10.42 9.21
C GLU A 101 -12.98 -9.41 10.34
N GLN A 102 -12.01 -9.65 11.22
CA GLN A 102 -11.66 -8.72 12.29
C GLN A 102 -10.87 -7.49 11.80
N SER A 103 -10.26 -7.60 10.63
CA SER A 103 -9.55 -6.50 9.96
C SER A 103 -10.47 -5.71 9.02
N TYR A 104 -11.53 -6.34 8.49
CA TYR A 104 -12.45 -5.75 7.52
C TYR A 104 -13.25 -4.54 8.01
N ALA A 105 -13.65 -4.52 9.27
CA ALA A 105 -14.43 -3.40 9.80
C ALA A 105 -13.69 -2.05 9.67
N LYS A 106 -12.36 -2.07 9.85
CA LYS A 106 -11.51 -0.89 9.64
C LYS A 106 -11.23 -0.64 8.17
N ALA A 107 -11.02 -1.70 7.37
CA ALA A 107 -10.76 -1.61 5.95
C ALA A 107 -11.95 -1.05 5.17
N SER A 108 -13.17 -1.47 5.47
CA SER A 108 -14.39 -0.97 4.82
C SER A 108 -14.55 0.53 5.01
N PHE A 109 -14.33 1.03 6.21
CA PHE A 109 -14.38 2.47 6.49
C PHE A 109 -13.33 3.26 5.71
N CYS A 110 -12.11 2.73 5.60
CA CYS A 110 -11.04 3.36 4.82
C CYS A 110 -11.32 3.36 3.32
N ILE A 111 -11.84 2.24 2.78
CA ILE A 111 -12.18 2.11 1.35
C ILE A 111 -13.35 3.03 0.99
N GLU A 112 -14.39 3.11 1.83
CA GLU A 112 -15.49 4.05 1.62
C GLU A 112 -15.05 5.51 1.60
N ASN A 113 -14.13 5.90 2.49
CA ASN A 113 -13.58 7.25 2.51
C ASN A 113 -12.69 7.54 1.30
N LEU A 114 -11.90 6.56 0.83
CA LEU A 114 -11.15 6.67 -0.42
C LEU A 114 -12.09 6.87 -1.60
N TYR A 115 -13.18 6.10 -1.67
CA TYR A 115 -14.17 6.19 -2.74
C TYR A 115 -14.88 7.56 -2.75
N ARG A 116 -15.24 8.08 -1.59
CA ARG A 116 -15.85 9.43 -1.47
C ARG A 116 -14.87 10.54 -1.89
N GLY A 117 -13.59 10.41 -1.60
CA GLY A 117 -12.57 11.36 -2.03
C GLY A 117 -12.33 11.38 -3.55
N ILE A 118 -12.56 10.26 -4.24
CA ILE A 118 -12.41 10.14 -5.70
C ILE A 118 -13.63 10.73 -6.44
N THR A 119 -14.81 10.66 -5.87
CA THR A 119 -16.05 11.19 -6.48
C THR A 119 -16.22 12.70 -6.35
N THR A 120 -15.30 13.38 -5.66
CA THR A 120 -15.34 14.85 -5.45
C THR A 120 -14.38 15.61 -6.38
N LEU A 121 -13.77 14.93 -7.35
CA LEU A 121 -13.00 15.51 -8.45
C LEU A 121 -13.85 15.54 -9.72
#